data_f534c279e4787fe86a3a5a5cfc58ce50
#
_entry.id   f534c279e4787fe86a3a5a5cfc58ce50
#
_cell.length_a   1.000
_cell.length_b   1.000
_cell.length_c   1.000
_cell.angle_alpha   90.00
_cell.angle_beta   90.00
_cell.angle_gamma   90.00
#
_symmetry.space_group_name_H-M   'P 1'
#
loop_
_entity.id
_entity.type
_entity.pdbx_description
1 polymer ?
#
loop_
_entity_poly.entity_id
_entity_poly.type
_entity_poly.pdbx_seq_one_letter_code
_entity_poly.pdbx_strand_id
1 'polypeptide(L)'
;MKVLVTGGAGYLGSVTATALERAGHEPVILDSLLTGPRAFTTNRIFYEGDIADRRLVRQILAEHPEIAVTVHMAARASVPESVAHPAAYYRDNVAKSLDLFEELSDAGHPRVLFSSSAAVYAHSPSFEVDESSPVAPGSPYARTKLMVEQIMADLAGAGLLRGASLRYFNPIGSDPQLRSGIHAAEPLHVLGQLIRTARGEQDEFILTGTDLPTRDGTGLRDYVHAWDLARAHVRAVERFDALLTAVGNEAAVVNIGTGTGVTVRELHAAVERVTGRRVPVREAPARPGDAIGAYANVDRAKALLGWQAELNLDEAIASSIAWAERRAEVLAVRGGEGR
;
A
#
# COMPACT_ATOMS: atom_id res chain seq x y z
N MET A 1 -12.93 -12.69 -12.59
CA MET A 1 -12.86 -13.40 -11.29
C MET A 1 -13.45 -12.50 -10.22
N LYS A 2 -14.06 -13.10 -9.19
CA LYS A 2 -14.42 -12.33 -7.99
C LYS A 2 -13.25 -12.34 -7.02
N VAL A 3 -12.95 -11.20 -6.39
CA VAL A 3 -11.78 -10.98 -5.53
C VAL A 3 -12.22 -10.34 -4.23
N LEU A 4 -11.93 -10.98 -3.10
CA LEU A 4 -12.15 -10.34 -1.80
C LEU A 4 -11.04 -9.32 -1.54
N VAL A 5 -11.40 -8.08 -1.26
CA VAL A 5 -10.45 -6.99 -0.94
C VAL A 5 -10.71 -6.53 0.48
N THR A 6 -9.88 -6.96 1.42
CA THR A 6 -9.95 -6.45 2.80
C THR A 6 -9.23 -5.11 2.89
N GLY A 7 -9.77 -4.16 3.64
CA GLY A 7 -9.25 -2.79 3.66
C GLY A 7 -9.56 -2.01 2.37
N GLY A 8 -10.61 -2.43 1.63
CA GLY A 8 -10.97 -1.87 0.34
C GLY A 8 -11.54 -0.45 0.37
N ALA A 9 -11.91 0.07 1.54
CA ALA A 9 -12.27 1.47 1.73
C ALA A 9 -11.05 2.37 2.02
N GLY A 10 -9.86 1.79 2.24
CA GLY A 10 -8.62 2.54 2.39
C GLY A 10 -8.11 3.12 1.07
N TYR A 11 -7.08 3.98 1.14
CA TYR A 11 -6.48 4.60 -0.03
C TYR A 11 -6.09 3.59 -1.11
N LEU A 12 -5.16 2.69 -0.83
CA LEU A 12 -4.67 1.73 -1.81
C LEU A 12 -5.71 0.65 -2.13
N GLY A 13 -6.52 0.24 -1.14
CA GLY A 13 -7.57 -0.74 -1.32
C GLY A 13 -8.62 -0.29 -2.34
N SER A 14 -9.05 0.96 -2.26
CA SER A 14 -10.03 1.53 -3.18
C SER A 14 -9.48 1.73 -4.60
N VAL A 15 -8.21 2.16 -4.74
CA VAL A 15 -7.54 2.26 -6.05
C VAL A 15 -7.36 0.86 -6.65
N THR A 16 -7.00 -0.14 -5.84
CA THR A 16 -6.87 -1.54 -6.29
C THR A 16 -8.22 -2.12 -6.72
N ALA A 17 -9.30 -1.87 -5.96
CA ALA A 17 -10.64 -2.27 -6.35
C ALA A 17 -11.05 -1.67 -7.70
N THR A 18 -10.74 -0.38 -7.93
CA THR A 18 -10.94 0.27 -9.23
C THR A 18 -10.15 -0.40 -10.36
N ALA A 19 -8.90 -0.79 -10.10
CA ALA A 19 -8.07 -1.46 -11.11
C ALA A 19 -8.58 -2.86 -11.44
N LEU A 20 -9.06 -3.59 -10.43
CA LEU A 20 -9.73 -4.88 -10.61
C LEU A 20 -10.98 -4.76 -11.48
N GLU A 21 -11.86 -3.79 -11.21
CA GLU A 21 -13.06 -3.50 -12.01
C GLU A 21 -12.70 -3.22 -13.48
N ARG A 22 -11.66 -2.41 -13.73
CA ARG A 22 -11.21 -2.09 -15.09
C ARG A 22 -10.62 -3.29 -15.83
N ALA A 23 -10.05 -4.24 -15.10
CA ALA A 23 -9.56 -5.50 -15.66
C ALA A 23 -10.66 -6.56 -15.85
N GLY A 24 -11.93 -6.23 -15.56
CA GLY A 24 -13.06 -7.14 -15.69
C GLY A 24 -13.20 -8.13 -14.53
N HIS A 25 -12.63 -7.79 -13.38
CA HIS A 25 -12.82 -8.52 -12.13
C HIS A 25 -13.87 -7.84 -11.26
N GLU A 26 -14.48 -8.56 -10.34
CA GLU A 26 -15.50 -8.06 -9.43
C GLU A 26 -14.93 -8.05 -8.00
N PRO A 27 -14.59 -6.86 -7.43
CA PRO A 27 -14.15 -6.76 -6.05
C PRO A 27 -15.33 -6.88 -5.07
N VAL A 28 -15.16 -7.71 -4.05
CA VAL A 28 -15.99 -7.76 -2.84
C VAL A 28 -15.19 -7.11 -1.72
N ILE A 29 -15.69 -6.02 -1.15
CA ILE A 29 -14.96 -5.24 -0.17
C ILE A 29 -15.38 -5.64 1.25
N LEU A 30 -14.40 -5.94 2.10
CA LEU A 30 -14.57 -6.03 3.56
C LEU A 30 -13.72 -4.93 4.22
N ASP A 31 -14.36 -4.02 4.94
CA ASP A 31 -13.67 -2.94 5.65
C ASP A 31 -14.45 -2.52 6.90
N SER A 32 -13.73 -2.26 7.98
CA SER A 32 -14.31 -1.80 9.24
C SER A 32 -14.62 -0.30 9.27
N LEU A 33 -14.22 0.45 8.24
CA LEU A 33 -14.28 1.91 8.17
C LEU A 33 -13.56 2.64 9.32
N LEU A 34 -12.63 1.95 10.00
CA LEU A 34 -11.83 2.55 11.06
C LEU A 34 -11.05 3.78 10.58
N THR A 35 -10.52 3.70 9.37
CA THR A 35 -9.77 4.80 8.73
C THR A 35 -10.29 5.12 7.33
N GLY A 36 -10.75 4.12 6.59
CA GLY A 36 -11.26 4.25 5.23
C GLY A 36 -12.62 4.96 5.18
N PRO A 37 -12.84 5.89 4.26
CA PRO A 37 -14.14 6.54 4.10
C PRO A 37 -15.13 5.65 3.34
N ARG A 38 -16.37 5.56 3.82
CA ARG A 38 -17.47 4.85 3.13
C ARG A 38 -17.65 5.26 1.67
N ALA A 39 -17.36 6.51 1.34
CA ALA A 39 -17.46 7.02 -0.03
C ALA A 39 -16.66 6.19 -1.06
N PHE A 40 -15.57 5.53 -0.64
CA PHE A 40 -14.76 4.68 -1.52
C PHE A 40 -15.37 3.29 -1.79
N THR A 41 -16.47 2.94 -1.14
CA THR A 41 -17.18 1.67 -1.38
C THR A 41 -18.45 1.85 -2.24
N THR A 42 -18.75 3.05 -2.67
CA THR A 42 -19.96 3.36 -3.47
C THR A 42 -20.01 2.53 -4.76
N ASN A 43 -21.17 1.95 -5.06
CA ASN A 43 -21.43 1.08 -6.21
C ASN A 43 -20.60 -0.22 -6.25
N ARG A 44 -20.15 -0.71 -5.07
CA ARG A 44 -19.41 -1.96 -4.91
C ARG A 44 -20.12 -2.91 -3.98
N ILE A 45 -19.89 -4.20 -4.12
CA ILE A 45 -20.27 -5.16 -3.09
C ILE A 45 -19.44 -4.86 -1.85
N PHE A 46 -20.12 -4.49 -0.76
CA PHE A 46 -19.46 -4.00 0.45
C PHE A 46 -20.05 -4.62 1.70
N TYR A 47 -19.17 -5.14 2.53
CA TYR A 47 -19.46 -5.62 3.87
C TYR A 47 -18.71 -4.77 4.88
N GLU A 48 -19.45 -4.13 5.78
CA GLU A 48 -18.88 -3.39 6.90
C GLU A 48 -18.59 -4.32 8.06
N GLY A 49 -17.31 -4.46 8.42
CA GLY A 49 -16.91 -5.29 9.55
C GLY A 49 -15.42 -5.50 9.67
N ASP A 50 -15.05 -6.15 10.77
CA ASP A 50 -13.67 -6.48 11.09
C ASP A 50 -13.25 -7.79 10.42
N ILE A 51 -12.02 -7.85 9.93
CA ILE A 51 -11.45 -9.08 9.33
C ILE A 51 -11.35 -10.25 10.33
N ALA A 52 -11.35 -9.98 11.63
CA ALA A 52 -11.36 -11.00 12.68
C ALA A 52 -12.79 -11.49 13.03
N ASP A 53 -13.84 -10.89 12.45
CA ASP A 53 -15.20 -11.45 12.58
C ASP A 53 -15.34 -12.66 11.68
N ARG A 54 -14.98 -13.83 12.19
CA ARG A 54 -15.03 -15.11 11.48
C ARG A 54 -16.43 -15.45 10.94
N ARG A 55 -17.49 -15.01 11.62
CA ARG A 55 -18.86 -15.23 11.14
C ARG A 55 -19.13 -14.43 9.87
N LEU A 56 -18.72 -13.15 9.88
CA LEU A 56 -18.87 -12.28 8.71
C LEU A 56 -18.01 -12.76 7.54
N VAL A 57 -16.76 -13.15 7.78
CA VAL A 57 -15.89 -13.70 6.73
C VAL A 57 -16.50 -14.96 6.13
N ARG A 58 -16.96 -15.89 6.95
CA ARG A 58 -17.65 -17.11 6.49
C ARG A 58 -18.92 -16.80 5.70
N GLN A 59 -19.71 -15.81 6.15
CA GLN A 59 -20.90 -15.36 5.41
C GLN A 59 -20.53 -14.85 4.03
N ILE A 60 -19.52 -13.98 3.92
CA ILE A 60 -19.03 -13.43 2.63
C ILE A 60 -18.62 -14.57 1.70
N LEU A 61 -17.86 -15.55 2.18
CA LEU A 61 -17.39 -16.67 1.36
C LEU A 61 -18.55 -17.59 0.94
N ALA A 62 -19.56 -17.75 1.80
CA ALA A 62 -20.76 -18.53 1.46
C ALA A 62 -21.67 -17.81 0.45
N GLU A 63 -21.79 -16.50 0.51
CA GLU A 63 -22.53 -15.66 -0.44
C GLU A 63 -21.78 -15.50 -1.78
N HIS A 64 -20.44 -15.62 -1.77
CA HIS A 64 -19.57 -15.46 -2.94
C HIS A 64 -18.58 -16.63 -3.08
N PRO A 65 -19.04 -17.85 -3.28
CA PRO A 65 -18.18 -19.05 -3.35
C PRO A 65 -17.19 -19.00 -4.54
N GLU A 66 -17.40 -18.12 -5.52
CA GLU A 66 -16.54 -17.89 -6.67
C GLU A 66 -15.38 -16.95 -6.39
N ILE A 67 -15.17 -16.48 -5.15
CA ILE A 67 -13.98 -15.71 -4.77
C ILE A 67 -12.74 -16.54 -5.02
N ALA A 68 -11.91 -16.07 -5.94
CA ALA A 68 -10.73 -16.79 -6.41
C ALA A 68 -9.47 -16.49 -5.58
N VAL A 69 -9.35 -15.24 -5.07
CA VAL A 69 -8.20 -14.74 -4.32
C VAL A 69 -8.66 -13.68 -3.32
N THR A 70 -8.06 -13.67 -2.14
CA THR A 70 -8.19 -12.57 -1.18
C THR A 70 -7.00 -11.63 -1.30
N VAL A 71 -7.24 -10.36 -1.63
CA VAL A 71 -6.24 -9.28 -1.56
C VAL A 71 -6.34 -8.65 -0.17
N HIS A 72 -5.38 -9.00 0.69
CA HIS A 72 -5.38 -8.56 2.09
C HIS A 72 -4.60 -7.25 2.26
N MET A 73 -5.34 -6.14 2.36
CA MET A 73 -4.81 -4.77 2.52
C MET A 73 -5.22 -4.12 3.84
N ALA A 74 -6.13 -4.73 4.60
CA ALA A 74 -6.57 -4.22 5.90
C ALA A 74 -5.40 -4.18 6.88
N ALA A 75 -4.98 -2.98 7.28
CA ALA A 75 -3.92 -2.79 8.26
C ALA A 75 -3.88 -1.33 8.74
N ARG A 76 -3.36 -1.10 9.95
CA ARG A 76 -2.85 0.21 10.35
C ARG A 76 -1.51 0.45 9.64
N ALA A 77 -1.30 1.63 9.07
CA ALA A 77 -0.18 1.89 8.16
C ALA A 77 0.71 3.10 8.55
N SER A 78 0.44 3.77 9.67
CA SER A 78 1.23 4.93 10.11
C SER A 78 2.44 4.50 10.95
N VAL A 79 3.65 4.74 10.46
CA VAL A 79 4.89 4.42 11.19
C VAL A 79 4.97 5.20 12.51
N PRO A 80 4.75 6.53 12.57
CA PRO A 80 4.76 7.26 13.84
C PRO A 80 3.70 6.77 14.85
N GLU A 81 2.48 6.49 14.39
CA GLU A 81 1.42 5.93 15.24
C GLU A 81 1.80 4.56 15.79
N SER A 82 2.49 3.73 15.00
CA SER A 82 2.93 2.40 15.44
C SER A 82 3.91 2.47 16.61
N VAL A 83 4.74 3.51 16.66
CA VAL A 83 5.68 3.73 17.77
C VAL A 83 4.93 4.20 19.02
N ALA A 84 3.93 5.06 18.85
CA ALA A 84 3.11 5.54 19.97
C ALA A 84 2.15 4.46 20.53
N HIS A 85 1.61 3.60 19.66
CA HIS A 85 0.59 2.62 20.00
C HIS A 85 0.91 1.20 19.50
N PRO A 86 2.07 0.60 19.86
CA PRO A 86 2.54 -0.66 19.25
C PRO A 86 1.57 -1.84 19.49
N ALA A 87 0.94 -1.93 20.66
CA ALA A 87 0.01 -3.00 20.98
C ALA A 87 -1.21 -3.04 20.02
N ALA A 88 -1.71 -1.88 19.59
CA ALA A 88 -2.80 -1.80 18.62
C ALA A 88 -2.34 -2.34 17.24
N TYR A 89 -1.11 -2.03 16.83
CA TYR A 89 -0.54 -2.54 15.58
C TYR A 89 -0.37 -4.06 15.58
N TYR A 90 0.17 -4.64 16.66
CA TYR A 90 0.29 -6.10 16.74
C TYR A 90 -1.08 -6.78 16.75
N ARG A 91 -2.05 -6.22 17.46
CA ARG A 91 -3.41 -6.78 17.49
C ARG A 91 -4.08 -6.69 16.13
N ASP A 92 -4.11 -5.51 15.54
CA ASP A 92 -4.88 -5.27 14.31
C ASP A 92 -4.18 -5.85 13.06
N ASN A 93 -2.84 -5.76 12.97
CA ASN A 93 -2.12 -6.19 11.78
C ASN A 93 -1.68 -7.66 11.83
N VAL A 94 -1.45 -8.23 13.03
CA VAL A 94 -0.92 -9.61 13.13
C VAL A 94 -2.01 -10.58 13.60
N ALA A 95 -2.59 -10.35 14.79
CA ALA A 95 -3.55 -11.29 15.34
C ALA A 95 -4.80 -11.42 14.45
N LYS A 96 -5.38 -10.29 14.00
CA LYS A 96 -6.55 -10.32 13.12
C LYS A 96 -6.25 -10.88 11.73
N SER A 97 -5.02 -10.71 11.21
CA SER A 97 -4.62 -11.35 9.95
C SER A 97 -4.57 -12.86 10.11
N LEU A 98 -4.06 -13.36 11.23
CA LEU A 98 -4.07 -14.80 11.52
C LEU A 98 -5.50 -15.34 11.59
N ASP A 99 -6.40 -14.67 12.31
CA ASP A 99 -7.83 -15.07 12.37
C ASP A 99 -8.47 -15.15 10.97
N LEU A 100 -8.17 -14.15 10.11
CA LEU A 100 -8.62 -14.16 8.71
C LEU A 100 -8.07 -15.35 7.94
N PHE A 101 -6.77 -15.63 8.04
CA PHE A 101 -6.12 -16.70 7.28
C PHE A 101 -6.63 -18.09 7.68
N GLU A 102 -6.85 -18.31 8.97
CA GLU A 102 -7.48 -19.54 9.46
C GLU A 102 -8.89 -19.72 8.87
N GLU A 103 -9.72 -18.66 8.89
CA GLU A 103 -11.07 -18.75 8.35
C GLU A 103 -11.08 -18.95 6.83
N LEU A 104 -10.17 -18.30 6.08
CA LEU A 104 -10.01 -18.53 4.64
C LEU A 104 -9.59 -19.98 4.33
N SER A 105 -8.68 -20.54 5.12
CA SER A 105 -8.25 -21.93 4.99
C SER A 105 -9.41 -22.90 5.28
N ASP A 106 -10.09 -22.72 6.41
CA ASP A 106 -11.20 -23.57 6.84
C ASP A 106 -12.37 -23.56 5.84
N ALA A 107 -12.60 -22.42 5.20
CA ALA A 107 -13.64 -22.26 4.18
C ALA A 107 -13.22 -22.71 2.78
N GLY A 108 -11.98 -23.18 2.59
CA GLY A 108 -11.48 -23.66 1.27
C GLY A 108 -11.07 -22.55 0.30
N HIS A 109 -10.77 -21.33 0.79
CA HIS A 109 -10.31 -20.17 0.02
C HIS A 109 -8.86 -19.75 0.38
N PRO A 110 -7.87 -20.67 0.30
CA PRO A 110 -6.53 -20.45 0.87
C PRO A 110 -5.64 -19.49 0.08
N ARG A 111 -6.10 -18.86 -1.00
CA ARG A 111 -5.29 -17.98 -1.86
C ARG A 111 -5.28 -16.54 -1.34
N VAL A 112 -4.12 -16.08 -0.87
CA VAL A 112 -3.96 -14.74 -0.29
C VAL A 112 -2.85 -13.97 -0.97
N LEU A 113 -3.16 -12.77 -1.45
CA LEU A 113 -2.21 -11.76 -1.88
C LEU A 113 -2.11 -10.70 -0.80
N PHE A 114 -0.96 -10.62 -0.13
CA PHE A 114 -0.75 -9.75 1.03
C PHE A 114 -0.04 -8.44 0.65
N SER A 115 -0.58 -7.35 1.14
CA SER A 115 0.02 -6.02 1.08
C SER A 115 1.11 -5.87 2.13
N SER A 116 2.36 -6.21 1.76
CA SER A 116 3.53 -6.02 2.59
C SER A 116 4.20 -4.66 2.34
N SER A 117 5.41 -4.45 2.80
CA SER A 117 6.07 -3.15 2.75
C SER A 117 7.58 -3.29 2.63
N ALA A 118 8.22 -2.39 1.87
CA ALA A 118 9.67 -2.24 1.84
C ALA A 118 10.28 -1.80 3.19
N ALA A 119 9.46 -1.34 4.14
CA ALA A 119 9.92 -0.99 5.49
C ALA A 119 10.49 -2.18 6.28
N VAL A 120 10.34 -3.41 5.80
CA VAL A 120 10.91 -4.62 6.40
C VAL A 120 12.41 -4.75 6.16
N TYR A 121 12.95 -4.11 5.11
CA TYR A 121 14.35 -4.24 4.74
C TYR A 121 15.31 -3.57 5.72
N ALA A 122 16.48 -4.18 5.88
CA ALA A 122 17.63 -3.53 6.46
C ALA A 122 18.15 -2.41 5.54
N HIS A 123 18.93 -1.49 6.10
CA HIS A 123 19.65 -0.52 5.29
C HIS A 123 20.62 -1.22 4.33
N SER A 124 20.60 -0.84 3.05
CA SER A 124 21.54 -1.26 2.02
C SER A 124 22.49 -0.11 1.69
N PRO A 125 23.81 -0.33 1.64
CA PRO A 125 24.76 0.72 1.24
C PRO A 125 24.56 1.24 -0.19
N SER A 126 24.01 0.42 -1.08
CA SER A 126 23.64 0.81 -2.45
C SER A 126 22.26 1.46 -2.53
N PHE A 127 21.48 1.44 -1.45
CA PHE A 127 20.05 1.77 -1.39
C PHE A 127 19.15 0.86 -2.21
N GLU A 128 19.68 0.09 -3.14
CA GLU A 128 18.92 -0.93 -3.87
C GLU A 128 18.70 -2.15 -3.00
N VAL A 129 17.46 -2.67 -3.01
CA VAL A 129 17.09 -3.90 -2.30
C VAL A 129 16.26 -4.81 -3.22
N ASP A 130 16.59 -6.09 -3.20
CA ASP A 130 15.82 -7.17 -3.81
C ASP A 130 15.15 -8.03 -2.73
N GLU A 131 14.41 -9.05 -3.14
CA GLU A 131 13.64 -9.90 -2.22
C GLU A 131 14.54 -10.83 -1.38
N SER A 132 15.82 -10.98 -1.73
CA SER A 132 16.83 -11.72 -0.96
C SER A 132 17.59 -10.83 0.01
N SER A 133 17.44 -9.52 -0.09
CA SER A 133 18.11 -8.55 0.77
C SER A 133 17.73 -8.74 2.25
N PRO A 134 18.67 -8.52 3.19
CA PRO A 134 18.43 -8.70 4.62
C PRO A 134 17.23 -7.87 5.11
N VAL A 135 16.47 -8.44 6.04
CA VAL A 135 15.35 -7.76 6.70
C VAL A 135 15.71 -7.39 8.13
N ALA A 136 15.46 -6.14 8.53
CA ALA A 136 15.66 -5.61 9.88
C ALA A 136 14.64 -4.49 10.17
N PRO A 137 13.37 -4.84 10.43
CA PRO A 137 12.28 -3.87 10.56
C PRO A 137 12.51 -2.93 11.73
N GLY A 138 12.66 -1.63 11.46
CA GLY A 138 12.99 -0.59 12.42
C GLY A 138 11.81 -0.07 13.26
N SER A 139 10.56 -0.39 12.89
CA SER A 139 9.36 0.10 13.56
C SER A 139 8.37 -1.02 13.89
N PRO A 140 7.44 -0.83 14.84
CA PRO A 140 6.37 -1.79 15.08
C PRO A 140 5.54 -2.09 13.82
N TYR A 141 5.21 -1.08 13.01
CA TYR A 141 4.55 -1.29 11.73
C TYR A 141 5.34 -2.25 10.81
N ALA A 142 6.61 -1.99 10.60
CA ALA A 142 7.45 -2.84 9.74
C ALA A 142 7.57 -4.26 10.31
N ARG A 143 7.69 -4.39 11.64
CA ARG A 143 7.68 -5.70 12.30
C ARG A 143 6.37 -6.47 12.09
N THR A 144 5.22 -5.79 12.16
CA THR A 144 3.94 -6.46 11.90
C THR A 144 3.84 -6.96 10.46
N LYS A 145 4.35 -6.22 9.48
CA LYS A 145 4.37 -6.67 8.07
C LYS A 145 5.23 -7.91 7.89
N LEU A 146 6.44 -7.92 8.47
CA LEU A 146 7.32 -9.09 8.41
C LEU A 146 6.73 -10.31 9.14
N MET A 147 6.10 -10.11 10.29
CA MET A 147 5.45 -11.20 11.03
C MET A 147 4.33 -11.85 10.22
N VAL A 148 3.52 -11.06 9.50
CA VAL A 148 2.46 -11.61 8.64
C VAL A 148 3.06 -12.40 7.46
N GLU A 149 4.16 -11.93 6.84
CA GLU A 149 4.87 -12.71 5.83
C GLU A 149 5.36 -14.06 6.38
N GLN A 150 5.91 -14.08 7.60
CA GLN A 150 6.37 -15.30 8.26
C GLN A 150 5.20 -16.25 8.56
N ILE A 151 4.10 -15.74 9.11
CA ILE A 151 2.87 -16.53 9.35
C ILE A 151 2.37 -17.15 8.03
N MET A 152 2.33 -16.37 6.95
CA MET A 152 1.91 -16.89 5.64
C MET A 152 2.83 -18.01 5.15
N ALA A 153 4.14 -17.87 5.34
CA ALA A 153 5.11 -18.90 4.96
C ALA A 153 4.94 -20.20 5.79
N ASP A 154 4.71 -20.06 7.10
CA ASP A 154 4.47 -21.21 7.98
C ASP A 154 3.16 -21.93 7.62
N LEU A 155 2.07 -21.18 7.40
CA LEU A 155 0.78 -21.75 6.97
C LEU A 155 0.88 -22.40 5.58
N ALA A 156 1.66 -21.81 4.67
CA ALA A 156 1.92 -22.39 3.35
C ALA A 156 2.72 -23.70 3.46
N GLY A 157 3.74 -23.72 4.32
CA GLY A 157 4.51 -24.95 4.62
C GLY A 157 3.66 -26.08 5.21
N ALA A 158 2.61 -25.74 5.94
CA ALA A 158 1.62 -26.68 6.48
C ALA A 158 0.51 -27.07 5.45
N GLY A 159 0.50 -26.51 4.25
CA GLY A 159 -0.53 -26.75 3.24
C GLY A 159 -1.88 -26.09 3.54
N LEU A 160 -1.92 -25.14 4.47
CA LEU A 160 -3.14 -24.46 4.90
C LEU A 160 -3.41 -23.16 4.13
N LEU A 161 -2.39 -22.59 3.49
CA LEU A 161 -2.49 -21.34 2.74
C LEU A 161 -1.65 -21.41 1.48
N ARG A 162 -2.00 -20.58 0.49
CA ARG A 162 -1.18 -20.26 -0.67
C ARG A 162 -1.06 -18.75 -0.74
N GLY A 163 0.15 -18.20 -0.68
CA GLY A 163 0.31 -16.77 -0.46
C GLY A 163 1.36 -16.11 -1.32
N ALA A 164 1.14 -14.85 -1.65
CA ALA A 164 2.17 -13.98 -2.19
C ALA A 164 2.14 -12.63 -1.46
N SER A 165 3.31 -12.14 -1.09
CA SER A 165 3.48 -10.84 -0.44
C SER A 165 4.06 -9.84 -1.43
N LEU A 166 3.37 -8.71 -1.63
CA LEU A 166 3.88 -7.59 -2.40
C LEU A 166 4.50 -6.57 -1.44
N ARG A 167 5.84 -6.45 -1.47
CA ARG A 167 6.57 -5.41 -0.73
C ARG A 167 6.64 -4.16 -1.56
N TYR A 168 5.75 -3.22 -1.31
CA TYR A 168 5.79 -1.97 -2.04
C TYR A 168 6.44 -0.83 -1.27
N PHE A 169 6.97 0.11 -2.05
CA PHE A 169 7.72 1.26 -1.58
C PHE A 169 6.75 2.41 -1.26
N ASN A 170 7.00 3.61 -1.70
CA ASN A 170 6.22 4.77 -1.29
C ASN A 170 5.12 5.11 -2.31
N PRO A 171 3.87 4.65 -2.13
CA PRO A 171 2.80 4.95 -3.06
C PRO A 171 2.40 6.43 -2.96
N ILE A 172 2.29 7.07 -4.14
CA ILE A 172 1.79 8.43 -4.32
C ILE A 172 0.82 8.48 -5.51
N GLY A 173 0.05 9.54 -5.66
CA GLY A 173 -0.94 9.62 -6.74
C GLY A 173 -2.33 9.17 -6.33
N SER A 174 -3.19 8.97 -7.31
CA SER A 174 -4.60 8.64 -7.12
C SER A 174 -5.13 7.73 -8.24
N ASP A 175 -6.37 7.31 -8.13
CA ASP A 175 -7.14 6.71 -9.23
C ASP A 175 -7.21 7.69 -10.42
N PRO A 176 -6.99 7.24 -11.67
CA PRO A 176 -7.03 8.10 -12.86
C PRO A 176 -8.35 8.84 -13.08
N GLN A 177 -9.45 8.38 -12.50
CA GLN A 177 -10.75 9.07 -12.54
C GLN A 177 -11.01 9.92 -11.31
N LEU A 178 -10.04 10.03 -10.41
CA LEU A 178 -10.14 10.79 -9.16
C LEU A 178 -11.35 10.36 -8.30
N ARG A 179 -11.64 9.05 -8.26
CA ARG A 179 -12.69 8.48 -7.40
C ARG A 179 -12.17 8.12 -6.02
N SER A 180 -10.85 7.91 -5.92
CA SER A 180 -10.16 7.61 -4.66
C SER A 180 -8.70 8.05 -4.68
N GLY A 181 -8.16 8.28 -3.51
CA GLY A 181 -6.80 8.71 -3.27
C GLY A 181 -6.56 8.88 -1.77
N ILE A 182 -5.53 9.61 -1.37
CA ILE A 182 -5.25 9.87 0.04
C ILE A 182 -6.41 10.66 0.65
N HIS A 183 -7.14 10.04 1.57
CA HIS A 183 -8.35 10.64 2.17
C HIS A 183 -8.07 11.60 3.32
N ALA A 184 -6.89 11.52 3.97
CA ALA A 184 -6.51 12.46 5.03
C ALA A 184 -6.52 13.91 4.51
N ALA A 185 -7.14 14.82 5.26
CA ALA A 185 -7.15 16.25 4.94
C ALA A 185 -5.75 16.84 5.08
N GLU A 186 -5.02 16.41 6.08
CA GLU A 186 -3.67 16.84 6.38
C GLU A 186 -2.71 15.63 6.32
N PRO A 187 -2.28 15.24 5.11
CA PRO A 187 -1.40 14.10 4.96
C PRO A 187 -0.01 14.42 5.54
N LEU A 188 0.50 13.51 6.39
CA LEU A 188 1.78 13.69 7.07
C LEU A 188 2.99 13.25 6.24
N HIS A 189 2.78 12.56 5.13
CA HIS A 189 3.88 12.13 4.26
C HIS A 189 4.46 13.30 3.45
N VAL A 190 5.72 13.18 3.05
CA VAL A 190 6.52 14.25 2.43
C VAL A 190 5.79 14.92 1.25
N LEU A 191 5.29 14.16 0.27
CA LEU A 191 4.59 14.74 -0.88
C LEU A 191 3.35 15.54 -0.46
N GLY A 192 2.57 15.03 0.51
CA GLY A 192 1.40 15.75 1.01
C GLY A 192 1.75 17.09 1.64
N GLN A 193 2.83 17.16 2.40
CA GLN A 193 3.33 18.40 2.99
C GLN A 193 3.81 19.39 1.91
N LEU A 194 4.54 18.91 0.91
CA LEU A 194 5.00 19.72 -0.23
C LEU A 194 3.82 20.28 -1.03
N ILE A 195 2.79 19.48 -1.29
CA ILE A 195 1.57 19.94 -2.00
C ILE A 195 0.83 21.01 -1.18
N ARG A 196 0.68 20.82 0.13
CA ARG A 196 0.05 21.82 1.02
C ARG A 196 0.81 23.14 1.01
N THR A 197 2.15 23.09 1.06
CA THR A 197 2.99 24.30 0.95
C THR A 197 2.81 24.97 -0.41
N ALA A 198 2.85 24.19 -1.52
CA ALA A 198 2.63 24.72 -2.87
C ALA A 198 1.26 25.37 -3.04
N ARG A 199 0.25 24.92 -2.31
CA ARG A 199 -1.13 25.47 -2.32
C ARG A 199 -1.31 26.66 -1.38
N GLY A 200 -0.29 26.98 -0.56
CA GLY A 200 -0.37 28.06 0.44
C GLY A 200 -1.20 27.69 1.69
N GLU A 201 -1.41 26.40 1.94
CA GLU A 201 -2.10 25.87 3.12
C GLU A 201 -1.17 25.77 4.34
N GLN A 202 0.12 25.91 4.11
CA GLN A 202 1.17 26.07 5.12
C GLN A 202 2.31 26.95 4.58
N ASP A 203 3.00 27.66 5.45
CA ASP A 203 3.95 28.69 5.05
C ASP A 203 5.23 28.10 4.44
N GLU A 204 5.72 26.99 4.98
CA GLU A 204 6.97 26.34 4.57
C GLU A 204 6.93 24.82 4.73
N PHE A 205 7.69 24.11 3.90
CA PHE A 205 7.98 22.71 4.09
C PHE A 205 9.18 22.52 5.00
N ILE A 206 9.07 21.66 6.03
CA ILE A 206 10.17 21.35 6.92
C ILE A 206 10.94 20.13 6.38
N LEU A 207 12.12 20.38 5.85
CA LEU A 207 13.04 19.35 5.37
C LEU A 207 13.88 18.85 6.55
N THR A 208 13.62 17.61 6.96
CA THR A 208 14.33 16.98 8.07
C THR A 208 15.46 16.09 7.57
N GLY A 209 16.66 16.22 8.16
CA GLY A 209 17.85 15.44 7.79
C GLY A 209 18.45 15.91 6.46
N THR A 210 19.57 16.60 6.54
CA THR A 210 20.29 17.16 5.38
C THR A 210 21.76 16.70 5.34
N ASP A 211 22.12 15.76 6.20
CA ASP A 211 23.45 15.19 6.40
C ASP A 211 23.49 13.66 6.22
N LEU A 212 22.46 13.09 5.62
CA LEU A 212 22.38 11.66 5.34
C LEU A 212 23.36 11.26 4.22
N PRO A 213 23.88 10.02 4.21
CA PRO A 213 24.84 9.55 3.19
C PRO A 213 24.19 9.27 1.83
N THR A 214 23.39 10.21 1.35
CA THR A 214 22.75 10.18 0.02
C THR A 214 23.40 11.24 -0.88
N ARG A 215 23.04 11.26 -2.18
CA ARG A 215 23.69 12.15 -3.16
C ARG A 215 23.50 13.66 -2.89
N ASP A 216 22.49 14.05 -2.07
CA ASP A 216 22.22 15.44 -1.74
C ASP A 216 21.98 15.66 -0.23
N GLY A 217 22.31 14.68 0.58
CA GLY A 217 22.16 14.72 2.03
C GLY A 217 20.77 14.42 2.57
N THR A 218 19.74 14.29 1.70
CA THR A 218 18.36 14.06 2.15
C THR A 218 17.88 12.63 1.96
N GLY A 219 16.84 12.23 2.67
CA GLY A 219 16.31 10.87 2.60
C GLY A 219 15.91 10.47 1.18
N LEU A 220 16.13 9.20 0.83
CA LEU A 220 15.87 8.63 -0.49
C LEU A 220 14.70 7.66 -0.43
N ARG A 221 13.79 7.71 -1.40
CA ARG A 221 12.63 6.81 -1.49
C ARG A 221 12.36 6.44 -2.95
N ASP A 222 11.76 5.28 -3.16
CA ASP A 222 11.17 4.88 -4.44
C ASP A 222 9.68 5.26 -4.41
N TYR A 223 9.30 6.27 -5.18
CA TYR A 223 7.93 6.76 -5.26
C TYR A 223 7.21 6.10 -6.42
N VAL A 224 6.32 5.17 -6.13
CA VAL A 224 5.52 4.45 -7.12
C VAL A 224 4.12 5.05 -7.22
N HIS A 225 3.61 5.20 -8.45
CA HIS A 225 2.23 5.68 -8.63
C HIS A 225 1.24 4.66 -8.11
N ALA A 226 0.25 5.09 -7.32
CA ALA A 226 -0.78 4.22 -6.73
C ALA A 226 -1.57 3.43 -7.79
N TRP A 227 -1.74 4.00 -8.98
CA TRP A 227 -2.37 3.29 -10.09
C TRP A 227 -1.50 2.15 -10.62
N ASP A 228 -0.20 2.35 -10.77
CA ASP A 228 0.73 1.29 -11.16
C ASP A 228 0.80 0.20 -10.11
N LEU A 229 0.82 0.58 -8.83
CA LEU A 229 0.74 -0.37 -7.72
C LEU A 229 -0.55 -1.20 -7.78
N ALA A 230 -1.68 -0.57 -8.05
CA ALA A 230 -2.96 -1.27 -8.21
C ALA A 230 -2.94 -2.24 -9.41
N ARG A 231 -2.32 -1.86 -10.52
CA ARG A 231 -2.09 -2.73 -11.68
C ARG A 231 -1.19 -3.92 -11.33
N ALA A 232 -0.18 -3.73 -10.45
CA ALA A 232 0.63 -4.84 -9.94
C ALA A 232 -0.23 -5.87 -9.18
N HIS A 233 -1.19 -5.41 -8.35
CA HIS A 233 -2.13 -6.30 -7.68
C HIS A 233 -3.02 -7.07 -8.67
N VAL A 234 -3.53 -6.41 -9.70
CA VAL A 234 -4.30 -7.07 -10.77
C VAL A 234 -3.45 -8.17 -11.43
N ARG A 235 -2.21 -7.85 -11.82
CA ARG A 235 -1.30 -8.85 -12.44
C ARG A 235 -0.99 -10.00 -11.50
N ALA A 236 -0.81 -9.73 -10.20
CA ALA A 236 -0.56 -10.77 -9.21
C ALA A 236 -1.79 -11.67 -9.00
N VAL A 237 -3.01 -11.12 -9.01
CA VAL A 237 -4.26 -11.90 -8.97
C VAL A 237 -4.40 -12.78 -10.22
N GLU A 238 -4.22 -12.22 -11.42
CA GLU A 238 -4.33 -12.95 -12.68
C GLU A 238 -3.29 -14.06 -12.83
N ARG A 239 -2.11 -13.88 -12.31
CA ARG A 239 -0.96 -14.77 -12.43
C ARG A 239 -0.64 -15.55 -11.15
N PHE A 240 -1.57 -15.58 -10.19
CA PHE A 240 -1.32 -16.09 -8.84
C PHE A 240 -0.69 -17.49 -8.83
N ASP A 241 -1.29 -18.45 -9.53
CA ASP A 241 -0.76 -19.82 -9.58
C ASP A 241 0.58 -19.91 -10.35
N ALA A 242 0.71 -19.15 -11.45
CA ALA A 242 1.95 -19.10 -12.22
C ALA A 242 3.10 -18.49 -11.41
N LEU A 243 2.81 -17.46 -10.60
CA LEU A 243 3.75 -16.82 -9.69
C LEU A 243 4.31 -17.85 -8.68
N LEU A 244 3.44 -18.58 -7.97
CA LEU A 244 3.86 -19.57 -6.98
C LEU A 244 4.62 -20.73 -7.62
N THR A 245 4.15 -21.22 -8.77
CA THR A 245 4.84 -22.28 -9.52
C THR A 245 6.25 -21.86 -9.94
N ALA A 246 6.42 -20.62 -10.41
CA ALA A 246 7.73 -20.12 -10.85
C ALA A 246 8.71 -19.94 -9.69
N VAL A 247 8.22 -19.63 -8.48
CA VAL A 247 9.05 -19.56 -7.27
C VAL A 247 9.33 -20.95 -6.69
N GLY A 248 8.54 -21.96 -7.05
CA GLY A 248 8.65 -23.31 -6.51
C GLY A 248 8.25 -23.41 -5.03
N ASN A 249 7.42 -22.49 -4.56
CA ASN A 249 6.96 -22.42 -3.17
C ASN A 249 5.52 -21.89 -3.13
N GLU A 250 4.75 -22.30 -2.13
CA GLU A 250 3.39 -21.81 -1.87
C GLU A 250 3.37 -20.45 -1.12
N ALA A 251 4.55 -19.87 -0.82
CA ALA A 251 4.70 -18.51 -0.31
C ALA A 251 5.76 -17.76 -1.13
N ALA A 252 5.37 -16.66 -1.77
CA ALA A 252 6.24 -15.84 -2.61
C ALA A 252 6.33 -14.41 -2.07
N VAL A 253 7.45 -13.74 -2.37
CA VAL A 253 7.64 -12.31 -2.10
C VAL A 253 8.05 -11.62 -3.39
N VAL A 254 7.47 -10.44 -3.68
CA VAL A 254 7.77 -9.63 -4.86
C VAL A 254 7.83 -8.15 -4.49
N ASN A 255 8.91 -7.47 -4.87
CA ASN A 255 9.04 -6.02 -4.74
C ASN A 255 8.22 -5.29 -5.80
N ILE A 256 7.50 -4.25 -5.37
CA ILE A 256 6.72 -3.38 -6.26
C ILE A 256 7.18 -1.93 -6.05
N GLY A 257 7.94 -1.42 -6.99
CA GLY A 257 8.51 -0.07 -7.02
C GLY A 257 8.80 0.36 -8.45
N THR A 258 9.44 1.50 -8.61
CA THR A 258 9.87 2.01 -9.92
C THR A 258 11.27 1.53 -10.32
N GLY A 259 12.06 1.10 -9.34
CA GLY A 259 13.49 0.83 -9.52
C GLY A 259 14.35 2.10 -9.48
N THR A 260 13.78 3.22 -9.04
CA THR A 260 14.47 4.51 -9.02
C THR A 260 14.35 5.17 -7.64
N GLY A 261 15.49 5.45 -7.03
CA GLY A 261 15.53 6.22 -5.78
C GLY A 261 15.48 7.72 -6.04
N VAL A 262 14.53 8.40 -5.42
CA VAL A 262 14.34 9.86 -5.47
C VAL A 262 14.57 10.45 -4.09
N THR A 263 15.41 11.48 -3.99
CA THR A 263 15.66 12.18 -2.73
C THR A 263 14.54 13.17 -2.39
N VAL A 264 14.48 13.61 -1.16
CA VAL A 264 13.47 14.62 -0.75
C VAL A 264 13.68 15.95 -1.49
N ARG A 265 14.93 16.35 -1.75
CA ARG A 265 15.21 17.58 -2.55
C ARG A 265 14.78 17.43 -4.00
N GLU A 266 14.98 16.26 -4.60
CA GLU A 266 14.51 15.97 -5.97
C GLU A 266 12.99 15.95 -6.05
N LEU A 267 12.31 15.36 -5.04
CA LEU A 267 10.85 15.40 -4.96
C LEU A 267 10.34 16.84 -4.80
N HIS A 268 11.00 17.65 -3.95
CA HIS A 268 10.67 19.07 -3.80
C HIS A 268 10.79 19.82 -5.13
N ALA A 269 11.91 19.66 -5.84
CA ALA A 269 12.12 20.28 -7.16
C ALA A 269 11.07 19.80 -8.20
N ALA A 270 10.67 18.53 -8.13
CA ALA A 270 9.61 18.00 -8.98
C ALA A 270 8.24 18.64 -8.68
N VAL A 271 7.91 18.87 -7.40
CA VAL A 271 6.67 19.57 -7.02
C VAL A 271 6.69 21.02 -7.53
N GLU A 272 7.80 21.75 -7.40
CA GLU A 272 7.93 23.10 -7.96
C GLU A 272 7.75 23.11 -9.48
N ARG A 273 8.36 22.14 -10.18
CA ARG A 273 8.25 21.99 -11.65
C ARG A 273 6.81 21.72 -12.07
N VAL A 274 6.13 20.77 -11.42
CA VAL A 274 4.75 20.38 -11.78
C VAL A 274 3.74 21.46 -11.46
N THR A 275 3.92 22.16 -10.33
CA THR A 275 3.00 23.23 -9.90
C THR A 275 3.27 24.58 -10.54
N GLY A 276 4.48 24.80 -11.04
CA GLY A 276 4.97 26.13 -11.45
C GLY A 276 5.08 27.11 -10.28
N ARG A 277 5.04 26.63 -9.04
CA ARG A 277 5.05 27.45 -7.83
C ARG A 277 6.30 27.16 -7.00
N ARG A 278 6.85 28.20 -6.40
CA ARG A 278 7.92 28.04 -5.42
C ARG A 278 7.35 27.42 -4.13
N VAL A 279 8.06 26.46 -3.58
CA VAL A 279 7.75 25.81 -2.31
C VAL A 279 8.81 26.20 -1.27
N PRO A 280 8.53 27.13 -0.36
CA PRO A 280 9.49 27.53 0.67
C PRO A 280 9.90 26.33 1.55
N VAL A 281 11.19 26.25 1.86
CA VAL A 281 11.77 25.15 2.65
C VAL A 281 12.54 25.73 3.83
N ARG A 282 12.33 25.13 5.01
CA ARG A 282 13.19 25.31 6.17
C ARG A 282 13.85 23.98 6.56
N GLU A 283 15.15 23.97 6.68
CA GLU A 283 15.90 22.78 7.11
C GLU A 283 15.79 22.57 8.63
N ALA A 284 15.74 21.32 9.03
CA ALA A 284 15.71 20.90 10.43
C ALA A 284 16.53 19.59 10.63
N PRO A 285 17.01 19.33 11.86
CA PRO A 285 17.69 18.06 12.16
C PRO A 285 16.87 16.83 11.79
N ALA A 286 17.57 15.72 11.50
CA ALA A 286 16.92 14.42 11.26
C ALA A 286 16.08 13.99 12.47
N ARG A 287 14.95 13.35 12.22
CA ARG A 287 14.10 12.79 13.29
C ARG A 287 14.71 11.47 13.77
N PRO A 288 14.67 11.18 15.06
CA PRO A 288 15.07 9.86 15.55
C PRO A 288 14.29 8.75 14.86
N GLY A 289 15.01 7.79 14.28
CA GLY A 289 14.39 6.64 13.60
C GLY A 289 14.01 6.87 12.13
N ASP A 290 14.31 8.03 11.53
CA ASP A 290 14.15 8.24 10.10
C ASP A 290 15.08 7.27 9.33
N ALA A 291 14.48 6.42 8.48
CA ALA A 291 15.25 5.55 7.59
C ALA A 291 15.95 6.39 6.51
N ILE A 292 17.23 6.11 6.25
CA ILE A 292 18.01 6.80 5.21
C ILE A 292 17.34 6.63 3.85
N GLY A 293 16.96 5.39 3.48
CA GLY A 293 16.18 5.13 2.29
C GLY A 293 16.46 3.78 1.65
N ALA A 294 15.62 3.45 0.66
CA ALA A 294 15.78 2.32 -0.24
C ALA A 294 14.95 2.52 -1.51
N TYR A 295 15.35 1.84 -2.60
CA TYR A 295 14.55 1.65 -3.81
C TYR A 295 14.57 0.19 -4.25
N ALA A 296 13.57 -0.21 -5.04
CA ALA A 296 13.36 -1.59 -5.44
C ALA A 296 14.35 -2.04 -6.52
N ASN A 297 14.89 -3.25 -6.42
CA ASN A 297 15.12 -4.04 -7.61
C ASN A 297 13.77 -4.61 -8.06
N VAL A 298 13.40 -4.43 -9.32
CA VAL A 298 12.08 -4.80 -9.87
C VAL A 298 12.12 -5.96 -10.86
N ASP A 299 13.24 -6.64 -10.99
CA ASP A 299 13.43 -7.72 -11.97
C ASP A 299 12.48 -8.90 -11.73
N ARG A 300 12.23 -9.23 -10.45
CA ARG A 300 11.27 -10.27 -10.10
C ARG A 300 9.84 -9.91 -10.50
N ALA A 301 9.40 -8.67 -10.28
CA ALA A 301 8.09 -8.20 -10.73
C ALA A 301 7.94 -8.29 -12.26
N LYS A 302 8.96 -7.88 -13.00
CA LYS A 302 8.98 -8.02 -14.47
C LYS A 302 8.88 -9.49 -14.90
N ALA A 303 9.70 -10.36 -14.33
CA ALA A 303 9.77 -11.76 -14.70
C ALA A 303 8.48 -12.53 -14.35
N LEU A 304 7.99 -12.37 -13.11
CA LEU A 304 6.89 -13.20 -12.59
C LEU A 304 5.51 -12.62 -12.90
N LEU A 305 5.36 -11.29 -12.82
CA LEU A 305 4.07 -10.63 -13.04
C LEU A 305 3.92 -10.07 -14.46
N GLY A 306 5.02 -9.93 -15.22
CA GLY A 306 5.04 -9.17 -16.47
C GLY A 306 4.64 -7.71 -16.22
N TRP A 307 5.04 -7.16 -15.07
CA TRP A 307 4.68 -5.83 -14.63
C TRP A 307 5.91 -4.95 -14.42
N GLN A 308 5.76 -3.69 -14.76
CA GLN A 308 6.67 -2.60 -14.40
C GLN A 308 5.85 -1.31 -14.22
N ALA A 309 6.39 -0.35 -13.45
CA ALA A 309 5.81 0.97 -13.34
C ALA A 309 5.87 1.68 -14.71
N GLU A 310 4.79 2.33 -15.09
CA GLU A 310 4.66 3.06 -16.36
C GLU A 310 4.54 4.56 -16.15
N LEU A 311 3.98 4.98 -15.01
CA LEU A 311 3.76 6.39 -14.68
C LEU A 311 5.00 6.96 -13.95
N ASN A 312 5.43 8.12 -14.40
CA ASN A 312 6.59 8.80 -13.83
C ASN A 312 6.23 9.64 -12.59
N LEU A 313 7.28 10.22 -11.96
CA LEU A 313 7.13 11.03 -10.75
C LEU A 313 6.24 12.25 -10.95
N ASP A 314 6.37 12.95 -12.08
CA ASP A 314 5.61 14.16 -12.37
C ASP A 314 4.12 13.84 -12.54
N GLU A 315 3.79 12.74 -13.22
CA GLU A 315 2.41 12.24 -13.35
C GLU A 315 1.82 11.87 -11.99
N ALA A 316 2.60 11.23 -11.12
CA ALA A 316 2.17 10.87 -9.78
C ALA A 316 1.91 12.12 -8.90
N ILE A 317 2.76 13.15 -9.01
CA ILE A 317 2.57 14.43 -8.33
C ILE A 317 1.31 15.13 -8.87
N ALA A 318 1.18 15.22 -10.20
CA ALA A 318 0.02 15.87 -10.82
C ALA A 318 -1.31 15.21 -10.42
N SER A 319 -1.37 13.86 -10.40
CA SER A 319 -2.56 13.15 -9.97
C SER A 319 -2.85 13.33 -8.47
N SER A 320 -1.81 13.47 -7.63
CA SER A 320 -1.97 13.78 -6.20
C SER A 320 -2.57 15.16 -5.98
N ILE A 321 -2.16 16.15 -6.79
CA ILE A 321 -2.68 17.52 -6.73
C ILE A 321 -4.14 17.54 -7.18
N ALA A 322 -4.44 16.95 -8.33
CA ALA A 322 -5.81 16.87 -8.86
C ALA A 322 -6.75 16.16 -7.87
N TRP A 323 -6.27 15.11 -7.21
CA TRP A 323 -7.03 14.47 -6.14
C TRP A 323 -7.26 15.39 -4.94
N ALA A 324 -6.24 16.10 -4.47
CA ALA A 324 -6.37 17.01 -3.33
C ALA A 324 -7.44 18.10 -3.57
N GLU A 325 -7.62 18.53 -4.81
CA GLU A 325 -8.66 19.47 -5.20
C GLU A 325 -10.06 18.85 -5.18
N ARG A 326 -10.19 17.60 -5.62
CA ARG A 326 -11.48 16.91 -5.72
C ARG A 326 -11.88 16.17 -4.45
N ARG A 327 -10.96 15.90 -3.56
CA ARG A 327 -11.16 15.06 -2.37
C ARG A 327 -12.38 15.41 -1.55
N ALA A 328 -12.59 16.70 -1.24
CA ALA A 328 -13.70 17.15 -0.40
C ALA A 328 -15.06 16.82 -1.04
N GLU A 329 -15.19 17.00 -2.35
CA GLU A 329 -16.40 16.66 -3.11
C GLU A 329 -16.68 15.16 -3.05
N VAL A 330 -15.68 14.32 -3.33
CA VAL A 330 -15.84 12.86 -3.33
C VAL A 330 -16.17 12.33 -1.94
N LEU A 331 -15.52 12.84 -0.89
CA LEU A 331 -15.77 12.41 0.49
C LEU A 331 -17.09 12.92 1.07
N ALA A 332 -17.65 14.00 0.52
CA ALA A 332 -18.95 14.52 0.93
C ALA A 332 -20.13 13.67 0.40
N VAL A 333 -19.93 12.84 -0.61
CA VAL A 333 -20.94 11.92 -1.12
C VAL A 333 -21.26 10.91 0.00
N ARG A 334 -22.36 11.12 0.72
CA ARG A 334 -22.89 10.11 1.65
C ARG A 334 -23.23 8.88 0.82
N GLY A 335 -22.67 7.73 1.18
CA GLY A 335 -23.02 6.48 0.53
C GLY A 335 -24.54 6.37 0.48
N GLY A 336 -25.08 6.33 -0.74
CA GLY A 336 -26.51 6.18 -0.92
C GLY A 336 -26.98 4.96 -0.16
N GLU A 337 -28.07 5.12 0.59
CA GLU A 337 -28.75 4.02 1.26
C GLU A 337 -28.98 2.93 0.19
N GLY A 338 -28.28 1.81 0.37
CA GLY A 338 -28.49 0.63 -0.47
C GLY A 338 -29.93 0.17 -0.30
N ARG A 339 -30.67 0.14 -1.40
CA ARG A 339 -31.97 -0.53 -1.48
C ARG A 339 -31.75 -2.03 -1.56
#